data_d2f868e64869713598f2ffbf5e1498f6
#
_entry.id   d2f868e64869713598f2ffbf5e1498f6
#
_cell.length_a   1.000
_cell.length_b   1.000
_cell.length_c   1.000
_cell.angle_alpha   90.00
_cell.angle_beta   90.00
_cell.angle_gamma   90.00
#
_symmetry.space_group_name_H-M   'P 1'
#
loop_
_entity.id
_entity.type
_entity.pdbx_description
1 polymer ?
#
loop_
_entity_poly.entity_id
_entity_poly.type
_entity_poly.pdbx_seq_one_letter_code
_entity_poly.pdbx_strand_id
1 'polypeptide(L)'
;MHYFDTIDNDTESSKPGINMPIIFNNEVIGVVGVTGNPKKINIIADMVKMLTEIFIEREIDADKKIFKQTTLNNYIHKIISKENYNYASTINIWAEKNNYLFDIDRAVCLIKFEKNENLDIYKTLEYIIDKTKYLKYFYKQDIVSYLGNRQFIIIKSFNNKEKTDKKSVLKNFFTSLQKEIDSKMNLKFSTACGVIVNSLDNIPYSYEHADFLLNYIEFKNKSVYFIEDYILEFLTLSEEANSKMILGNALNIIKISPLYKETIT
;
A
#
# COMPACT_ATOMS: atom_id res chain seq x y z
N MET A 1 35.42 -25.68 -1.94
CA MET A 1 36.47 -24.84 -2.53
C MET A 1 37.27 -25.73 -3.46
N HIS A 2 37.13 -25.60 -4.76
CA HIS A 2 37.88 -26.39 -5.73
C HIS A 2 38.95 -25.50 -6.36
N TYR A 3 40.20 -25.83 -6.14
CA TYR A 3 41.36 -25.25 -6.83
C TYR A 3 41.58 -26.03 -8.11
N PHE A 4 41.63 -25.38 -9.26
CA PHE A 4 42.17 -25.99 -10.46
C PHE A 4 43.59 -25.47 -10.68
N ASP A 5 44.59 -26.27 -10.29
CA ASP A 5 45.91 -26.16 -10.87
C ASP A 5 45.85 -26.91 -12.20
N THR A 6 45.79 -26.19 -13.30
CA THR A 6 45.91 -26.84 -14.63
C THR A 6 47.36 -27.22 -14.88
N ILE A 7 47.65 -28.49 -14.66
CA ILE A 7 48.76 -29.16 -15.28
C ILE A 7 48.11 -30.14 -16.26
N ASP A 8 47.81 -29.69 -17.46
CA ASP A 8 47.77 -30.52 -18.64
C ASP A 8 47.95 -29.67 -19.90
N ASN A 9 48.98 -30.01 -20.64
CA ASN A 9 49.44 -29.43 -21.88
C ASN A 9 48.52 -29.87 -23.01
N ASP A 10 47.42 -29.26 -23.29
CA ASP A 10 46.76 -29.40 -24.61
C ASP A 10 45.40 -28.69 -24.76
N THR A 11 45.18 -27.54 -24.12
CA THR A 11 44.13 -26.63 -24.61
C THR A 11 44.52 -25.16 -24.35
N GLU A 12 44.59 -24.40 -25.40
CA GLU A 12 45.08 -23.00 -25.48
C GLU A 12 44.27 -21.97 -24.69
N SER A 13 43.44 -22.30 -23.70
CA SER A 13 42.54 -21.31 -23.09
C SER A 13 42.31 -21.39 -21.57
N SER A 14 42.93 -22.30 -20.82
CA SER A 14 42.66 -22.31 -19.39
C SER A 14 43.70 -21.50 -18.60
N LYS A 15 43.26 -20.37 -18.03
CA LYS A 15 44.07 -19.55 -17.13
C LYS A 15 43.88 -20.01 -15.69
N PRO A 16 44.93 -20.00 -14.85
CA PRO A 16 44.78 -20.34 -13.43
C PRO A 16 43.76 -19.41 -12.75
N GLY A 17 42.97 -19.96 -11.84
CA GLY A 17 41.90 -19.21 -11.17
C GLY A 17 41.30 -19.97 -9.99
N ILE A 18 40.32 -19.35 -9.36
CA ILE A 18 39.51 -19.92 -8.28
C ILE A 18 38.05 -19.90 -8.71
N ASN A 19 37.38 -21.07 -8.63
CA ASN A 19 35.94 -21.19 -8.81
C ASN A 19 35.26 -21.44 -7.45
N MET A 20 34.24 -20.66 -7.14
CA MET A 20 33.49 -20.75 -5.87
C MET A 20 32.02 -20.86 -6.12
N PRO A 21 31.32 -21.75 -5.39
CA PRO A 21 29.87 -21.84 -5.48
C PRO A 21 29.22 -20.61 -4.89
N ILE A 22 28.18 -20.08 -5.58
CA ILE A 22 27.26 -19.07 -5.07
C ILE A 22 26.16 -19.85 -4.38
N ILE A 23 25.92 -19.53 -3.10
CA ILE A 23 24.94 -20.21 -2.25
C ILE A 23 23.80 -19.27 -1.91
N PHE A 24 22.57 -19.73 -2.13
CA PHE A 24 21.35 -19.03 -1.73
C PHE A 24 20.39 -20.05 -1.09
N ASN A 25 19.86 -19.73 0.11
CA ASN A 25 18.98 -20.64 0.89
C ASN A 25 19.53 -22.07 1.06
N ASN A 26 20.84 -22.21 1.31
CA ASN A 26 21.56 -23.50 1.40
C ASN A 26 21.65 -24.32 0.11
N GLU A 27 21.30 -23.74 -1.03
CA GLU A 27 21.41 -24.37 -2.34
C GLU A 27 22.46 -23.66 -3.19
N VAL A 28 23.21 -24.42 -3.99
CA VAL A 28 24.16 -23.88 -4.95
C VAL A 28 23.39 -23.45 -6.19
N ILE A 29 23.32 -22.12 -6.43
CA ILE A 29 22.60 -21.55 -7.56
C ILE A 29 23.49 -21.17 -8.73
N GLY A 30 24.80 -21.20 -8.54
CA GLY A 30 25.76 -20.85 -9.58
C GLY A 30 27.20 -20.96 -9.11
N VAL A 31 28.14 -20.55 -9.97
CA VAL A 31 29.55 -20.50 -9.68
C VAL A 31 30.14 -19.18 -10.14
N VAL A 32 30.95 -18.55 -9.29
CA VAL A 32 31.77 -17.40 -9.66
C VAL A 32 33.22 -17.81 -9.82
N GLY A 33 33.82 -17.44 -10.98
CA GLY A 33 35.20 -17.68 -11.28
C GLY A 33 36.04 -16.41 -11.26
N VAL A 34 37.19 -16.43 -10.59
CA VAL A 34 38.15 -15.33 -10.59
C VAL A 34 39.49 -15.84 -11.14
N THR A 35 39.92 -15.25 -12.24
CA THR A 35 41.17 -15.64 -12.92
C THR A 35 42.37 -14.93 -12.31
N GLY A 36 43.44 -15.65 -12.07
CA GLY A 36 44.70 -15.13 -11.54
C GLY A 36 45.43 -16.17 -10.69
N ASN A 37 46.60 -15.81 -10.14
CA ASN A 37 47.32 -16.68 -9.26
C ASN A 37 46.53 -16.96 -7.97
N PRO A 38 46.10 -18.23 -7.69
CA PRO A 38 45.23 -18.56 -6.56
C PRO A 38 45.73 -18.05 -5.21
N LYS A 39 47.02 -18.10 -4.96
CA LYS A 39 47.61 -17.61 -3.70
C LYS A 39 47.48 -16.10 -3.50
N LYS A 40 47.38 -15.33 -4.60
CA LYS A 40 47.27 -13.86 -4.55
C LYS A 40 45.82 -13.38 -4.61
N ILE A 41 44.93 -14.15 -5.22
CA ILE A 41 43.54 -13.72 -5.48
C ILE A 41 42.52 -14.29 -4.51
N ASN A 42 42.90 -15.13 -3.55
CA ASN A 42 41.96 -15.80 -2.65
C ASN A 42 41.03 -14.83 -1.93
N ILE A 43 41.56 -13.74 -1.33
CA ILE A 43 40.79 -12.73 -0.64
C ILE A 43 39.82 -11.98 -1.61
N ILE A 44 40.32 -11.71 -2.83
CA ILE A 44 39.50 -11.03 -3.85
C ILE A 44 38.38 -11.96 -4.30
N ALA A 45 38.63 -13.23 -4.47
CA ALA A 45 37.64 -14.21 -4.86
C ALA A 45 36.55 -14.37 -3.79
N ASP A 46 36.90 -14.41 -2.51
CA ASP A 46 35.96 -14.44 -1.41
C ASP A 46 35.10 -13.16 -1.38
N MET A 47 35.69 -11.98 -1.60
CA MET A 47 34.95 -10.72 -1.69
C MET A 47 34.00 -10.70 -2.88
N VAL A 48 34.42 -11.16 -4.06
CA VAL A 48 33.54 -11.21 -5.24
C VAL A 48 32.38 -12.17 -5.00
N LYS A 49 32.63 -13.35 -4.42
CA LYS A 49 31.58 -14.29 -4.02
C LYS A 49 30.58 -13.62 -3.09
N MET A 50 31.05 -13.04 -1.98
CA MET A 50 30.19 -12.39 -0.98
C MET A 50 29.36 -11.25 -1.59
N LEU A 51 29.96 -10.40 -2.42
CA LEU A 51 29.23 -9.33 -3.10
C LEU A 51 28.16 -9.88 -4.05
N THR A 52 28.49 -10.94 -4.79
CA THR A 52 27.54 -11.59 -5.71
C THR A 52 26.35 -12.16 -4.95
N GLU A 53 26.58 -12.84 -3.82
CA GLU A 53 25.53 -13.38 -2.96
C GLU A 53 24.62 -12.24 -2.40
N ILE A 54 25.21 -11.14 -1.92
CA ILE A 54 24.47 -9.98 -1.45
C ILE A 54 23.63 -9.33 -2.57
N PHE A 55 24.16 -9.22 -3.79
CA PHE A 55 23.40 -8.68 -4.92
C PHE A 55 22.21 -9.58 -5.29
N ILE A 56 22.41 -10.89 -5.33
CA ILE A 56 21.35 -11.85 -5.61
C ILE A 56 20.25 -11.78 -4.54
N GLU A 57 20.62 -11.75 -3.26
CA GLU A 57 19.64 -11.58 -2.17
C GLU A 57 18.81 -10.30 -2.34
N ARG A 58 19.46 -9.19 -2.65
CA ARG A 58 18.76 -7.90 -2.87
C ARG A 58 17.80 -7.95 -4.05
N GLU A 59 18.21 -8.52 -5.17
CA GLU A 59 17.33 -8.65 -6.35
C GLU A 59 16.12 -9.54 -6.07
N ILE A 60 16.32 -10.69 -5.42
CA ILE A 60 15.23 -11.59 -5.05
C ILE A 60 14.27 -10.92 -4.06
N ASP A 61 14.77 -10.16 -3.09
CA ASP A 61 13.92 -9.46 -2.13
C ASP A 61 13.17 -8.28 -2.80
N ALA A 62 13.78 -7.60 -3.76
CA ALA A 62 13.11 -6.59 -4.56
C ALA A 62 11.98 -7.20 -5.39
N ASP A 63 12.22 -8.31 -6.07
CA ASP A 63 11.21 -9.03 -6.85
C ASP A 63 10.06 -9.52 -5.98
N LYS A 64 10.34 -10.07 -4.80
CA LYS A 64 9.31 -10.48 -3.82
C LYS A 64 8.46 -9.28 -3.37
N LYS A 65 9.10 -8.13 -3.14
CA LYS A 65 8.41 -6.89 -2.74
C LYS A 65 7.48 -6.39 -3.85
N ILE A 66 7.98 -6.38 -5.10
CA ILE A 66 7.19 -6.00 -6.29
C ILE A 66 6.02 -6.96 -6.47
N PHE A 67 6.26 -8.27 -6.43
CA PHE A 67 5.21 -9.28 -6.56
C PHE A 67 4.14 -9.14 -5.47
N LYS A 68 4.55 -8.93 -4.22
CA LYS A 68 3.62 -8.71 -3.10
C LYS A 68 2.78 -7.45 -3.32
N GLN A 69 3.39 -6.36 -3.78
CA GLN A 69 2.69 -5.11 -4.05
C GLN A 69 1.71 -5.23 -5.22
N THR A 70 2.13 -5.88 -6.31
CA THR A 70 1.25 -6.14 -7.48
C THR A 70 0.07 -7.01 -7.10
N THR A 71 0.30 -8.05 -6.31
CA THR A 71 -0.76 -8.91 -5.79
C THR A 71 -1.73 -8.12 -4.93
N LEU A 72 -1.23 -7.28 -4.02
CA LEU A 72 -2.04 -6.40 -3.19
C LEU A 72 -2.88 -5.44 -4.03
N ASN A 73 -2.28 -4.78 -5.03
CA ASN A 73 -3.00 -3.88 -5.94
C ASN A 73 -4.14 -4.60 -6.66
N ASN A 74 -3.90 -5.80 -7.18
CA ASN A 74 -4.92 -6.60 -7.84
C ASN A 74 -6.08 -6.95 -6.89
N TYR A 75 -5.80 -7.26 -5.62
CA TYR A 75 -6.83 -7.50 -4.62
C TYR A 75 -7.62 -6.25 -4.29
N ILE A 76 -6.96 -5.11 -4.15
CA ILE A 76 -7.65 -3.85 -3.88
C ILE A 76 -8.59 -3.51 -5.02
N HIS A 77 -8.14 -3.60 -6.27
CA HIS A 77 -9.02 -3.39 -7.42
C HIS A 77 -10.23 -4.32 -7.38
N LYS A 78 -10.06 -5.57 -6.99
CA LYS A 78 -11.16 -6.51 -6.81
C LYS A 78 -12.09 -6.13 -5.66
N ILE A 79 -11.55 -5.69 -4.53
CA ILE A 79 -12.35 -5.28 -3.37
C ILE A 79 -13.20 -4.04 -3.69
N ILE A 80 -12.66 -3.06 -4.41
CA ILE A 80 -13.36 -1.81 -4.72
C ILE A 80 -14.31 -1.92 -5.92
N SER A 81 -14.08 -2.88 -6.84
CA SER A 81 -14.98 -3.12 -7.98
C SER A 81 -16.20 -3.92 -7.52
N LYS A 82 -17.39 -3.41 -7.78
CA LYS A 82 -18.66 -4.12 -7.50
C LYS A 82 -18.92 -5.31 -8.45
N GLU A 83 -17.99 -5.62 -9.36
CA GLU A 83 -18.17 -6.63 -10.39
C GLU A 83 -18.00 -8.05 -9.83
N ASN A 84 -19.10 -8.77 -9.72
CA ASN A 84 -19.26 -10.20 -9.47
C ASN A 84 -19.38 -10.69 -8.02
N TYR A 85 -20.53 -11.26 -7.73
CA TYR A 85 -20.91 -11.98 -6.50
C TYR A 85 -20.00 -13.17 -6.10
N ASN A 86 -19.12 -13.63 -6.98
CA ASN A 86 -18.15 -14.70 -6.68
C ASN A 86 -16.85 -14.20 -6.00
N TYR A 87 -16.72 -12.90 -5.75
CA TYR A 87 -15.53 -12.33 -5.14
C TYR A 87 -15.41 -12.55 -3.63
N ALA A 88 -16.51 -12.70 -2.91
CA ALA A 88 -16.48 -12.86 -1.46
C ALA A 88 -15.55 -14.01 -1.04
N SER A 89 -15.61 -15.16 -1.71
CA SER A 89 -14.74 -16.29 -1.40
C SER A 89 -13.26 -16.00 -1.68
N THR A 90 -12.93 -15.31 -2.78
CA THR A 90 -11.54 -15.00 -3.15
C THR A 90 -10.95 -13.93 -2.23
N ILE A 91 -11.74 -12.91 -1.88
CA ILE A 91 -11.34 -11.86 -0.93
C ILE A 91 -11.12 -12.48 0.44
N ASN A 92 -12.01 -13.36 0.87
CA ASN A 92 -11.93 -14.05 2.16
C ASN A 92 -10.65 -14.89 2.25
N ILE A 93 -10.38 -15.73 1.26
CA ILE A 93 -9.16 -16.56 1.20
C ILE A 93 -7.90 -15.67 1.25
N TRP A 94 -7.89 -14.56 0.52
CA TRP A 94 -6.75 -13.65 0.54
C TRP A 94 -6.58 -12.97 1.90
N ALA A 95 -7.65 -12.48 2.49
CA ALA A 95 -7.64 -11.82 3.78
C ALA A 95 -7.14 -12.79 4.88
N GLU A 96 -7.63 -14.03 4.89
CA GLU A 96 -7.15 -15.07 5.80
C GLU A 96 -5.66 -15.35 5.64
N LYS A 97 -5.20 -15.56 4.39
CA LYS A 97 -3.77 -15.81 4.10
C LYS A 97 -2.86 -14.66 4.52
N ASN A 98 -3.36 -13.43 4.53
CA ASN A 98 -2.60 -12.25 4.93
C ASN A 98 -2.92 -11.75 6.35
N ASN A 99 -3.69 -12.52 7.12
CA ASN A 99 -4.11 -12.21 8.48
C ASN A 99 -4.86 -10.86 8.60
N TYR A 100 -5.70 -10.53 7.60
CA TYR A 100 -6.61 -9.41 7.68
C TYR A 100 -7.91 -9.84 8.36
N LEU A 101 -8.36 -9.06 9.33
CA LEU A 101 -9.62 -9.29 10.04
C LEU A 101 -10.80 -8.84 9.17
N PHE A 102 -11.92 -9.58 9.21
CA PHE A 102 -13.12 -9.22 8.44
C PHE A 102 -13.96 -8.15 9.15
N ASP A 103 -14.27 -8.41 10.43
CA ASP A 103 -15.24 -7.66 11.21
C ASP A 103 -14.58 -6.58 12.07
N ILE A 104 -13.91 -5.64 11.42
CA ILE A 104 -13.39 -4.44 12.08
C ILE A 104 -13.79 -3.20 11.29
N ASP A 105 -13.95 -2.11 12.01
CA ASP A 105 -14.25 -0.83 11.39
C ASP A 105 -13.13 -0.36 10.47
N ARG A 106 -13.49 0.05 9.25
CA ARG A 106 -12.57 0.59 8.24
C ARG A 106 -13.17 1.79 7.54
N ALA A 107 -12.30 2.64 7.02
CA ALA A 107 -12.67 3.68 6.07
C ALA A 107 -11.72 3.64 4.88
N VAL A 108 -12.25 3.79 3.69
CA VAL A 108 -11.45 4.03 2.49
C VAL A 108 -11.11 5.51 2.44
N CYS A 109 -9.83 5.80 2.33
CA CYS A 109 -9.32 7.13 2.15
C CYS A 109 -8.52 7.19 0.84
N LEU A 110 -8.95 8.06 -0.06
CA LEU A 110 -8.25 8.31 -1.31
C LEU A 110 -7.37 9.55 -1.18
N ILE A 111 -6.14 9.44 -1.62
CA ILE A 111 -5.16 10.52 -1.66
C ILE A 111 -4.91 10.85 -3.14
N LYS A 112 -5.01 12.15 -3.48
CA LYS A 112 -4.67 12.65 -4.80
C LYS A 112 -3.60 13.72 -4.69
N PHE A 113 -2.46 13.47 -5.33
CA PHE A 113 -1.38 14.45 -5.39
C PHE A 113 -1.68 15.55 -6.39
N GLU A 114 -1.27 16.77 -6.07
CA GLU A 114 -1.26 17.88 -7.00
C GLU A 114 -0.42 17.54 -8.24
N LYS A 115 -0.72 18.20 -9.36
CA LYS A 115 0.00 17.97 -10.61
C LYS A 115 1.47 18.38 -10.45
N ASN A 116 2.36 17.39 -10.53
CA ASN A 116 3.80 17.59 -10.54
C ASN A 116 4.39 16.73 -11.67
N GLU A 117 5.03 17.37 -12.65
CA GLU A 117 5.58 16.70 -13.84
C GLU A 117 6.74 15.76 -13.50
N ASN A 118 7.43 16.02 -12.39
CA ASN A 118 8.58 15.23 -11.94
C ASN A 118 8.25 14.19 -10.87
N LEU A 119 6.96 13.86 -10.70
CA LEU A 119 6.53 12.89 -9.67
C LEU A 119 6.95 11.46 -10.05
N ASP A 120 7.98 10.95 -9.38
CA ASP A 120 8.33 9.53 -9.43
C ASP A 120 7.34 8.74 -8.54
N ILE A 121 6.35 8.12 -9.21
CA ILE A 121 5.25 7.42 -8.54
C ILE A 121 5.76 6.25 -7.70
N TYR A 122 6.75 5.49 -8.18
CA TYR A 122 7.27 4.32 -7.46
C TYR A 122 8.01 4.73 -6.19
N LYS A 123 8.89 5.73 -6.27
CA LYS A 123 9.56 6.27 -5.09
C LYS A 123 8.58 6.89 -4.10
N THR A 124 7.56 7.59 -4.60
CA THR A 124 6.51 8.17 -3.77
C THR A 124 5.71 7.11 -3.06
N LEU A 125 5.30 6.04 -3.76
CA LEU A 125 4.59 4.90 -3.16
C LEU A 125 5.43 4.22 -2.08
N GLU A 126 6.68 3.90 -2.40
CA GLU A 126 7.59 3.28 -1.45
C GLU A 126 7.78 4.14 -0.20
N TYR A 127 7.97 5.44 -0.39
CA TYR A 127 8.11 6.39 0.71
C TYR A 127 6.84 6.46 1.57
N ILE A 128 5.66 6.53 0.95
CA ILE A 128 4.37 6.54 1.67
C ILE A 128 4.22 5.25 2.49
N ILE A 129 4.43 4.08 1.88
CA ILE A 129 4.30 2.79 2.56
C ILE A 129 5.26 2.70 3.75
N ASP A 130 6.49 3.16 3.58
CA ASP A 130 7.48 3.09 4.65
C ASP A 130 7.19 4.08 5.78
N LYS A 131 6.78 5.30 5.46
CA LYS A 131 6.55 6.35 6.46
C LYS A 131 5.24 6.19 7.20
N THR A 132 4.17 5.75 6.54
CA THR A 132 2.89 5.51 7.20
C THR A 132 3.00 4.55 8.37
N LYS A 133 3.90 3.56 8.29
CA LYS A 133 4.11 2.56 9.36
C LYS A 133 4.59 3.16 10.68
N TYR A 134 5.22 4.32 10.65
CA TYR A 134 5.77 5.00 11.84
C TYR A 134 4.84 6.11 12.36
N LEU A 135 3.74 6.38 11.67
CA LEU A 135 2.80 7.41 12.10
C LEU A 135 1.93 6.92 13.25
N LYS A 136 1.60 7.83 14.17
CA LYS A 136 0.58 7.58 15.16
C LYS A 136 -0.74 7.21 14.47
N TYR A 137 -1.46 6.23 15.03
CA TYR A 137 -2.68 5.66 14.46
C TYR A 137 -2.50 4.82 13.19
N PHE A 138 -1.28 4.45 12.82
CA PHE A 138 -1.10 3.36 11.85
C PHE A 138 -1.29 2.01 12.55
N TYR A 139 -2.13 1.16 11.99
CA TYR A 139 -2.43 -0.17 12.53
C TYR A 139 -2.02 -1.26 11.55
N LYS A 140 -1.73 -2.44 12.09
CA LYS A 140 -1.32 -3.61 11.29
C LYS A 140 -2.34 -4.00 10.21
N GLN A 141 -3.60 -3.63 10.41
CA GLN A 141 -4.72 -3.93 9.50
C GLN A 141 -4.93 -2.85 8.42
N ASP A 142 -4.14 -1.80 8.43
CA ASP A 142 -4.18 -0.76 7.39
C ASP A 142 -3.57 -1.28 6.10
N ILE A 143 -4.16 -0.89 4.98
CA ILE A 143 -3.71 -1.27 3.64
C ILE A 143 -3.39 0.00 2.87
N VAL A 144 -2.21 0.05 2.26
CA VAL A 144 -1.75 1.18 1.43
C VAL A 144 -1.44 0.67 0.04
N SER A 145 -2.00 1.31 -0.99
CA SER A 145 -1.81 0.90 -2.39
C SER A 145 -1.89 2.09 -3.35
N TYR A 146 -1.45 1.87 -4.58
CA TYR A 146 -1.54 2.84 -5.67
C TYR A 146 -2.62 2.42 -6.67
N LEU A 147 -3.52 3.33 -7.02
CA LEU A 147 -4.65 3.06 -7.93
C LEU A 147 -4.42 3.53 -9.38
N GLY A 148 -3.35 4.22 -9.64
CA GLY A 148 -3.15 4.92 -10.92
C GLY A 148 -3.46 6.41 -10.83
N ASN A 149 -3.21 7.17 -11.89
CA ASN A 149 -3.54 8.60 -12.01
C ASN A 149 -3.14 9.48 -10.82
N ARG A 150 -1.98 9.21 -10.20
CA ARG A 150 -1.51 9.90 -8.98
C ARG A 150 -2.45 9.75 -7.78
N GLN A 151 -3.28 8.71 -7.78
CA GLN A 151 -4.17 8.39 -6.69
C GLN A 151 -3.62 7.21 -5.88
N PHE A 152 -3.67 7.36 -4.57
CA PHE A 152 -3.34 6.32 -3.62
C PHE A 152 -4.56 6.01 -2.76
N ILE A 153 -4.68 4.78 -2.36
CA ILE A 153 -5.71 4.33 -1.44
C ILE A 153 -5.07 3.92 -0.12
N ILE A 154 -5.65 4.37 0.96
CA ILE A 154 -5.39 3.86 2.31
C ILE A 154 -6.71 3.34 2.86
N ILE A 155 -6.82 2.02 3.04
CA ILE A 155 -7.93 1.43 3.77
C ILE A 155 -7.53 1.45 5.23
N LYS A 156 -8.06 2.43 5.95
CA LYS A 156 -7.73 2.70 7.34
C LYS A 156 -8.59 1.86 8.26
N SER A 157 -7.96 1.07 9.12
CA SER A 157 -8.63 0.29 10.15
C SER A 157 -8.71 1.06 11.48
N PHE A 158 -9.63 0.68 12.34
CA PHE A 158 -9.80 1.28 13.66
C PHE A 158 -9.72 0.22 14.74
N ASN A 159 -9.12 0.61 15.85
CA ASN A 159 -9.09 -0.22 17.03
C ASN A 159 -10.34 0.06 17.88
N ASN A 160 -11.26 -0.90 17.99
CA ASN A 160 -12.50 -0.74 18.74
C ASN A 160 -12.29 -0.52 20.26
N LYS A 161 -11.08 -0.74 20.77
CA LYS A 161 -10.72 -0.47 22.17
C LYS A 161 -10.36 1.00 22.41
N GLU A 162 -10.11 1.77 21.36
CA GLU A 162 -9.77 3.19 21.49
C GLU A 162 -11.06 4.02 21.61
N LYS A 163 -11.13 4.84 22.66
CA LYS A 163 -12.24 5.79 22.89
C LYS A 163 -12.18 7.05 22.00
N THR A 164 -11.14 7.15 21.17
CA THR A 164 -10.91 8.32 20.32
C THR A 164 -11.92 8.33 19.17
N ASP A 165 -12.48 9.49 18.90
CA ASP A 165 -13.35 9.69 17.75
C ASP A 165 -12.61 9.35 16.45
N LYS A 166 -13.19 8.46 15.64
CA LYS A 166 -12.60 7.93 14.42
C LYS A 166 -12.29 9.00 13.38
N LYS A 167 -13.15 10.04 13.29
CA LYS A 167 -12.93 11.19 12.41
C LYS A 167 -11.69 11.98 12.82
N SER A 168 -11.51 12.17 14.12
CA SER A 168 -10.30 12.78 14.68
C SER A 168 -9.04 11.95 14.44
N VAL A 169 -9.14 10.62 14.51
CA VAL A 169 -8.05 9.69 14.16
C VAL A 169 -7.62 9.88 12.71
N LEU A 170 -8.57 9.88 11.78
CA LEU A 170 -8.30 10.10 10.35
C LEU A 170 -7.65 11.46 10.12
N LYS A 171 -8.24 12.52 10.67
CA LYS A 171 -7.72 13.88 10.52
C LYS A 171 -6.28 14.01 11.01
N ASN A 172 -5.99 13.47 12.20
CA ASN A 172 -4.65 13.53 12.79
C ASN A 172 -3.64 12.70 11.99
N PHE A 173 -4.04 11.50 11.53
CA PHE A 173 -3.21 10.63 10.72
C PHE A 173 -2.82 11.31 9.40
N PHE A 174 -3.78 11.81 8.63
CA PHE A 174 -3.51 12.44 7.33
C PHE A 174 -2.81 13.79 7.45
N THR A 175 -3.06 14.55 8.51
CA THR A 175 -2.30 15.77 8.78
C THR A 175 -0.83 15.46 9.06
N SER A 176 -0.55 14.39 9.80
CA SER A 176 0.83 13.95 10.08
C SER A 176 1.50 13.43 8.82
N LEU A 177 0.78 12.66 8.00
CA LEU A 177 1.28 12.16 6.71
C LEU A 177 1.60 13.32 5.75
N GLN A 178 0.71 14.32 5.67
CA GLN A 178 0.94 15.52 4.84
C GLN A 178 2.21 16.25 5.24
N LYS A 179 2.42 16.47 6.54
CA LYS A 179 3.63 17.13 7.04
C LYS A 179 4.89 16.36 6.67
N GLU A 180 4.86 15.04 6.80
CA GLU A 180 6.01 14.19 6.49
C GLU A 180 6.34 14.22 5.00
N ILE A 181 5.34 14.11 4.12
CA ILE A 181 5.52 14.12 2.68
C ILE A 181 5.96 15.52 2.19
N ASP A 182 5.32 16.58 2.67
CA ASP A 182 5.65 17.96 2.30
C ASP A 182 7.11 18.30 2.67
N SER A 183 7.53 17.93 3.89
CA SER A 183 8.88 18.21 4.39
C SER A 183 9.99 17.54 3.60
N LYS A 184 9.75 16.37 3.00
CA LYS A 184 10.76 15.54 2.32
C LYS A 184 10.68 15.58 0.82
N MET A 185 9.49 15.70 0.27
CA MET A 185 9.23 15.58 -1.17
C MET A 185 8.69 16.88 -1.77
N ASN A 186 8.34 17.86 -0.94
CA ASN A 186 7.68 19.11 -1.36
C ASN A 186 6.44 18.82 -2.21
N LEU A 187 5.63 17.83 -1.76
CA LEU A 187 4.42 17.38 -2.44
C LEU A 187 3.21 17.63 -1.54
N LYS A 188 2.18 18.23 -2.14
CA LYS A 188 0.88 18.39 -1.50
C LYS A 188 -0.11 17.39 -2.05
N PHE A 189 -1.03 16.99 -1.20
CA PHE A 189 -2.13 16.12 -1.57
C PHE A 189 -3.40 16.47 -0.82
N SER A 190 -4.51 16.06 -1.36
CA SER A 190 -5.81 16.11 -0.70
C SER A 190 -6.28 14.69 -0.41
N THR A 191 -7.00 14.54 0.69
CA THR A 191 -7.53 13.25 1.12
C THR A 191 -9.05 13.31 1.17
N ALA A 192 -9.70 12.34 0.54
CA ALA A 192 -11.13 12.12 0.60
C ALA A 192 -11.41 10.82 1.38
N CYS A 193 -12.20 10.90 2.43
CA CYS A 193 -12.55 9.77 3.29
C CYS A 193 -14.01 9.37 3.08
N GLY A 194 -14.24 8.11 2.71
CA GLY A 194 -15.56 7.52 2.66
C GLY A 194 -16.12 7.17 4.03
N VAL A 195 -17.36 6.71 4.05
CA VAL A 195 -18.04 6.27 5.28
C VAL A 195 -17.27 5.13 5.97
N ILE A 196 -17.35 5.10 7.29
CA ILE A 196 -16.78 3.99 8.06
C ILE A 196 -17.71 2.79 7.94
N VAL A 197 -17.12 1.66 7.56
CA VAL A 197 -17.79 0.36 7.38
C VAL A 197 -17.21 -0.67 8.32
N ASN A 198 -17.98 -1.67 8.70
CA ASN A 198 -17.61 -2.67 9.71
C ASN A 198 -17.27 -4.04 9.14
N SER A 199 -17.28 -4.19 7.81
CA SER A 199 -16.90 -5.44 7.15
C SER A 199 -16.14 -5.17 5.85
N LEU A 200 -15.40 -6.17 5.36
CA LEU A 200 -14.70 -6.08 4.06
C LEU A 200 -15.67 -5.98 2.89
N ASP A 201 -16.83 -6.61 2.97
CA ASP A 201 -17.84 -6.59 1.91
C ASP A 201 -18.42 -5.19 1.66
N ASN A 202 -18.33 -4.32 2.65
CA ASN A 202 -18.80 -2.93 2.58
C ASN A 202 -17.72 -1.93 2.13
N ILE A 203 -16.49 -2.36 1.91
CA ILE A 203 -15.40 -1.50 1.40
C ILE A 203 -15.77 -0.81 0.09
N PRO A 204 -16.45 -1.44 -0.89
CA PRO A 204 -16.86 -0.77 -2.12
C PRO A 204 -17.70 0.48 -1.89
N TYR A 205 -18.59 0.49 -0.89
CA TYR A 205 -19.40 1.67 -0.54
C TYR A 205 -18.53 2.81 0.00
N SER A 206 -17.59 2.46 0.89
CA SER A 206 -16.65 3.46 1.42
C SER A 206 -15.77 4.04 0.32
N TYR A 207 -15.35 3.21 -0.64
CA TYR A 207 -14.58 3.64 -1.81
C TYR A 207 -15.40 4.61 -2.70
N GLU A 208 -16.64 4.27 -3.02
CA GLU A 208 -17.52 5.09 -3.84
C GLU A 208 -17.73 6.48 -3.25
N HIS A 209 -17.91 6.56 -1.94
CA HIS A 209 -18.04 7.84 -1.23
C HIS A 209 -16.75 8.66 -1.30
N ALA A 210 -15.59 8.03 -1.12
CA ALA A 210 -14.30 8.71 -1.21
C ALA A 210 -14.01 9.16 -2.65
N ASP A 211 -14.35 8.33 -3.65
CA ASP A 211 -14.18 8.65 -5.07
C ASP A 211 -15.10 9.79 -5.52
N PHE A 212 -16.36 9.77 -5.08
CA PHE A 212 -17.27 10.89 -5.29
C PHE A 212 -16.68 12.21 -4.78
N LEU A 213 -16.21 12.23 -3.53
CA LEU A 213 -15.57 13.40 -2.95
C LEU A 213 -14.38 13.88 -3.77
N LEU A 214 -13.52 12.95 -4.18
CA LEU A 214 -12.31 13.25 -4.92
C LEU A 214 -12.57 13.87 -6.29
N ASN A 215 -13.68 13.48 -6.94
CA ASN A 215 -14.06 13.94 -8.27
C ASN A 215 -14.97 15.18 -8.23
N TYR A 216 -15.78 15.32 -7.17
CA TYR A 216 -16.77 16.37 -7.07
C TYR A 216 -16.23 17.67 -6.42
N ILE A 217 -15.36 17.52 -5.41
CA ILE A 217 -14.92 18.68 -4.62
C ILE A 217 -13.68 19.31 -5.24
N GLU A 218 -13.76 20.61 -5.49
CA GLU A 218 -12.55 21.42 -5.69
C GLU A 218 -11.82 21.56 -4.35
N PHE A 219 -10.70 20.88 -4.21
CA PHE A 219 -9.87 20.91 -3.00
C PHE A 219 -9.23 22.28 -2.78
N LYS A 220 -9.93 23.20 -2.15
CA LYS A 220 -9.44 24.57 -2.01
C LYS A 220 -8.85 24.92 -0.64
N ASN A 221 -9.33 24.29 0.46
CA ASN A 221 -8.98 24.81 1.80
C ASN A 221 -8.82 23.77 2.92
N LYS A 222 -8.98 22.47 2.66
CA LYS A 222 -8.85 21.44 3.68
C LYS A 222 -7.92 20.34 3.17
N SER A 223 -7.14 19.77 4.06
CA SER A 223 -6.28 18.61 3.73
C SER A 223 -7.05 17.28 3.74
N VAL A 224 -8.19 17.23 4.45
CA VAL A 224 -8.99 15.99 4.60
C VAL A 224 -10.48 16.34 4.48
N TYR A 225 -11.18 15.62 3.61
CA TYR A 225 -12.60 15.73 3.34
C TYR A 225 -13.31 14.46 3.78
N PHE A 226 -14.46 14.59 4.42
CA PHE A 226 -15.27 13.48 4.91
C PHE A 226 -16.63 13.47 4.23
N ILE A 227 -17.12 12.30 3.81
CA ILE A 227 -18.41 12.18 3.11
C ILE A 227 -19.58 12.69 3.95
N GLU A 228 -19.49 12.55 5.27
CA GLU A 228 -20.53 13.01 6.18
C GLU A 228 -20.76 14.53 6.12
N ASP A 229 -19.76 15.30 5.70
CA ASP A 229 -19.87 16.75 5.52
C ASP A 229 -20.53 17.13 4.16
N TYR A 230 -20.77 16.16 3.26
CA TYR A 230 -21.23 16.34 1.87
C TYR A 230 -22.34 15.35 1.48
N ILE A 231 -23.11 14.90 2.45
CA ILE A 231 -24.18 13.90 2.23
C ILE A 231 -25.25 14.41 1.26
N LEU A 232 -25.64 15.67 1.36
CA LEU A 232 -26.67 16.24 0.50
C LEU A 232 -26.22 16.29 -0.96
N GLU A 233 -24.99 16.71 -1.20
CA GLU A 233 -24.39 16.74 -2.53
C GLU A 233 -24.27 15.34 -3.11
N PHE A 234 -23.83 14.37 -2.31
CA PHE A 234 -23.78 12.97 -2.73
C PHE A 234 -25.15 12.42 -3.11
N LEU A 235 -26.18 12.67 -2.29
CA LEU A 235 -27.54 12.19 -2.54
C LEU A 235 -28.19 12.83 -3.78
N THR A 236 -27.85 14.10 -4.07
CA THR A 236 -28.44 14.83 -5.20
C THR A 236 -27.75 14.53 -6.53
N LEU A 237 -26.48 14.12 -6.50
CA LEU A 237 -25.65 13.98 -7.69
C LEU A 237 -25.31 12.53 -8.04
N SER A 238 -25.43 11.59 -7.09
CA SER A 238 -25.31 10.17 -7.38
C SER A 238 -26.62 9.61 -7.92
N GLU A 239 -26.63 9.18 -9.16
CA GLU A 239 -27.81 8.59 -9.81
C GLU A 239 -28.23 7.22 -9.22
N GLU A 240 -27.44 6.64 -8.34
CA GLU A 240 -27.68 5.29 -7.82
C GLU A 240 -28.29 5.29 -6.40
N ALA A 241 -29.31 4.44 -6.25
CA ALA A 241 -30.11 4.18 -5.06
C ALA A 241 -29.36 3.64 -3.80
N ASN A 242 -28.05 3.79 -3.71
CA ASN A 242 -27.26 3.53 -2.49
C ASN A 242 -27.50 4.56 -1.37
N SER A 243 -28.33 5.55 -1.65
CA SER A 243 -28.89 6.52 -0.73
C SER A 243 -29.57 5.90 0.51
N LYS A 244 -30.07 4.66 0.46
CA LYS A 244 -30.77 4.03 1.59
C LYS A 244 -29.88 3.82 2.82
N MET A 245 -28.62 3.48 2.64
CA MET A 245 -27.69 3.25 3.76
C MET A 245 -27.23 4.58 4.38
N ILE A 246 -27.03 5.61 3.55
CA ILE A 246 -26.68 6.96 4.01
C ILE A 246 -27.89 7.63 4.64
N LEU A 247 -29.08 7.51 4.04
CA LEU A 247 -30.34 7.96 4.63
C LEU A 247 -30.61 7.29 5.98
N GLY A 248 -30.34 6.00 6.13
CA GLY A 248 -30.46 5.30 7.40
C GLY A 248 -29.56 5.90 8.48
N ASN A 249 -28.31 6.18 8.15
CA ASN A 249 -27.34 6.80 9.07
C ASN A 249 -27.68 8.29 9.31
N ALA A 250 -28.06 9.05 8.29
CA ALA A 250 -28.48 10.43 8.42
C ALA A 250 -29.78 10.56 9.23
N LEU A 251 -30.76 9.67 9.01
CA LEU A 251 -31.99 9.62 9.80
C LEU A 251 -31.75 9.23 11.26
N ASN A 252 -30.76 8.40 11.54
CA ASN A 252 -30.35 8.10 12.91
C ASN A 252 -29.68 9.30 13.58
N ILE A 253 -28.87 10.07 12.86
CA ILE A 253 -28.26 11.31 13.35
C ILE A 253 -29.36 12.36 13.62
N ILE A 254 -30.32 12.52 12.71
CA ILE A 254 -31.45 13.42 12.85
C ILE A 254 -32.35 13.00 14.03
N LYS A 255 -32.57 11.71 14.23
CA LYS A 255 -33.34 11.19 15.38
C LYS A 255 -32.67 11.42 16.72
N ILE A 256 -31.35 11.52 16.76
CA ILE A 256 -30.53 11.71 17.96
C ILE A 256 -30.42 13.22 18.32
N SER A 257 -30.59 14.12 17.35
CA SER A 257 -30.48 15.58 17.58
C SER A 257 -31.84 16.23 17.86
N PRO A 258 -32.07 16.77 19.05
CA PRO A 258 -33.36 17.43 19.41
C PRO A 258 -33.70 18.66 18.57
N LEU A 259 -32.70 19.28 17.93
CA LEU A 259 -32.83 20.53 17.16
C LEU A 259 -33.61 20.37 15.84
N TYR A 260 -33.73 19.14 15.31
CA TYR A 260 -34.38 18.92 14.01
C TYR A 260 -35.81 18.42 14.09
N LYS A 261 -36.37 18.23 15.32
CA LYS A 261 -37.76 17.80 15.49
C LYS A 261 -38.79 18.90 15.19
N GLU A 262 -38.37 20.15 15.21
CA GLU A 262 -39.28 21.31 15.02
C GLU A 262 -39.42 21.74 13.55
N THR A 263 -38.64 21.20 12.61
CA THR A 263 -38.64 21.67 11.21
C THR A 263 -39.40 20.74 10.25
N ILE A 264 -39.98 19.63 10.73
CA ILE A 264 -40.68 18.62 9.90
C ILE A 264 -42.17 18.47 10.34
N THR A 265 -42.69 19.38 11.13
CA THR A 265 -44.13 19.59 11.35
C THR A 265 -44.54 20.85 10.65
#